data_105fb3579ba51bb2222effb8382149d6
#
_entry.id   105fb3579ba51bb2222effb8382149d6
#
_cell.length_a   1.000
_cell.length_b   1.000
_cell.length_c   1.000
_cell.angle_alpha   90.00
_cell.angle_beta   90.00
_cell.angle_gamma   90.00
#
_symmetry.space_group_name_H-M   'P 1'
#
loop_
_entity.id
_entity.type
_entity.pdbx_description
1 polymer ?
#
loop_
_entity_poly.entity_id
_entity_poly.type
_entity_poly.pdbx_seq_one_letter_code
_entity_poly.pdbx_strand_id
1 'polypeptide(L)'
;LIVMSSCILLGYPVAYFLARYAGRFKYAILLMLIIPLFMSYIIKIYMMRSILGYSGLINKILKMLGIIEKPLEFFLWNQNSVIITLVIILLPLIIIPTFTSLDKIPSNIIEASFDLGCKPFQAFKYVIFPIGFPGLVVGSIFVFILALGDFVTPQLVGGTSGFTFGK
;
A
#
# COMPACT_ATOMS: atom_id res chain seq x y z
N LEU A 1 7.63 9.26 -7.18
CA LEU A 1 8.25 7.97 -7.50
C LEU A 1 8.40 7.08 -6.26
N ILE A 2 8.99 7.58 -5.16
CA ILE A 2 9.20 6.77 -3.93
C ILE A 2 7.88 6.19 -3.41
N VAL A 3 6.82 6.99 -3.30
CA VAL A 3 5.48 6.54 -2.87
C VAL A 3 4.96 5.43 -3.78
N MET A 4 5.04 5.61 -5.10
CA MET A 4 4.60 4.61 -6.07
C MET A 4 5.38 3.30 -5.94
N SER A 5 6.72 3.37 -5.86
CA SER A 5 7.56 2.18 -5.68
C SER A 5 7.26 1.45 -4.38
N SER A 6 7.05 2.19 -3.28
CA SER A 6 6.66 1.61 -1.98
C SER A 6 5.28 0.95 -2.03
N CYS A 7 4.30 1.58 -2.70
CA CYS A 7 2.98 1.00 -2.91
C CYS A 7 3.01 -0.27 -3.77
N ILE A 8 3.87 -0.33 -4.80
CA ILE A 8 4.07 -1.52 -5.61
C ILE A 8 4.66 -2.65 -4.76
N LEU A 9 5.72 -2.35 -4.01
CA LEU A 9 6.45 -3.32 -3.20
C LEU A 9 5.57 -3.94 -2.10
N LEU A 10 4.71 -3.14 -1.48
CA LEU A 10 3.79 -3.60 -0.43
C LEU A 10 2.47 -4.11 -0.99
N GLY A 11 1.92 -3.46 -2.00
CA GLY A 11 0.60 -3.76 -2.54
C GLY A 11 0.55 -5.04 -3.37
N TYR A 12 1.61 -5.33 -4.16
CA TYR A 12 1.65 -6.53 -4.97
C TYR A 12 1.62 -7.82 -4.14
N PRO A 13 2.47 -8.00 -3.09
CA PRO A 13 2.41 -9.18 -2.23
C PRO A 13 1.05 -9.35 -1.54
N VAL A 14 0.44 -8.24 -1.08
CA VAL A 14 -0.88 -8.27 -0.45
C VAL A 14 -1.94 -8.70 -1.47
N ALA A 15 -1.95 -8.13 -2.67
CA ALA A 15 -2.87 -8.50 -3.74
C ALA A 15 -2.72 -9.98 -4.15
N TYR A 16 -1.48 -10.44 -4.25
CA TYR A 16 -1.16 -11.84 -4.54
C TYR A 16 -1.66 -12.78 -3.44
N PHE A 17 -1.40 -12.44 -2.19
CA PHE A 17 -1.90 -13.20 -1.05
C PHE A 17 -3.44 -13.29 -1.04
N LEU A 18 -4.11 -12.17 -1.26
CA LEU A 18 -5.58 -12.16 -1.35
C LEU A 18 -6.10 -13.02 -2.49
N ALA A 19 -5.49 -12.94 -3.66
CA ALA A 19 -5.95 -13.69 -4.83
C ALA A 19 -5.74 -15.21 -4.70
N ARG A 20 -4.71 -15.65 -3.96
CA ARG A 20 -4.30 -17.07 -3.96
C ARG A 20 -4.55 -17.79 -2.63
N TYR A 21 -4.44 -17.10 -1.51
CA TYR A 21 -4.46 -17.72 -0.19
C TYR A 21 -5.67 -17.36 0.67
N ALA A 22 -6.35 -16.23 0.41
CA ALA A 22 -7.46 -15.78 1.24
C ALA A 22 -8.77 -16.58 1.04
N GLY A 23 -8.87 -17.46 0.04
CA GLY A 23 -9.99 -18.34 -0.20
C GLY A 23 -11.34 -17.60 -0.17
N ARG A 24 -12.29 -18.08 0.65
CA ARG A 24 -13.64 -17.49 0.78
C ARG A 24 -13.65 -16.08 1.39
N PHE A 25 -12.61 -15.69 2.13
CA PHE A 25 -12.53 -14.40 2.81
C PHE A 25 -11.95 -13.28 1.92
N LYS A 26 -11.48 -13.60 0.71
CA LYS A 26 -10.82 -12.62 -0.19
C LYS A 26 -11.66 -11.37 -0.44
N TYR A 27 -12.95 -11.52 -0.69
CA TYR A 27 -13.85 -10.39 -0.95
C TYR A 27 -14.18 -9.61 0.32
N ALA A 28 -14.27 -10.26 1.48
CA ALA A 28 -14.48 -9.59 2.75
C ALA A 28 -13.27 -8.69 3.11
N ILE A 29 -12.04 -9.21 2.94
CA ILE A 29 -10.83 -8.44 3.16
C ILE A 29 -10.72 -7.28 2.14
N LEU A 30 -11.09 -7.53 0.86
CA LEU A 30 -11.10 -6.51 -0.16
C LEU A 30 -12.08 -5.38 0.20
N LEU A 31 -13.29 -5.71 0.64
CA LEU A 31 -14.25 -4.72 1.13
C LEU A 31 -13.70 -3.90 2.30
N MET A 32 -13.01 -4.54 3.24
CA MET A 32 -12.38 -3.86 4.36
C MET A 32 -11.29 -2.87 3.91
N LEU A 33 -10.56 -3.20 2.83
CA LEU A 33 -9.57 -2.30 2.21
C LEU A 33 -10.23 -1.14 1.43
N ILE A 34 -11.45 -1.34 0.93
CA ILE A 34 -12.19 -0.32 0.18
C ILE A 34 -12.82 0.72 1.13
N ILE A 35 -13.28 0.33 2.33
CA ILE A 35 -13.94 1.23 3.29
C ILE A 35 -13.16 2.54 3.50
N PRO A 36 -11.85 2.53 3.76
CA PRO A 36 -11.08 3.76 3.92
C PRO A 36 -11.08 4.68 2.69
N LEU A 37 -11.31 4.16 1.48
CA LEU A 37 -11.35 4.99 0.26
C LEU A 37 -12.56 5.94 0.26
N PHE A 38 -13.67 5.54 0.87
CA PHE A 38 -14.87 6.37 0.98
C PHE A 38 -14.81 7.41 2.09
N MET A 39 -13.81 7.34 2.98
CA MET A 39 -13.60 8.36 4.00
C MET A 39 -13.06 9.64 3.38
N SER A 40 -13.44 10.79 3.94
CA SER A 40 -12.88 12.09 3.55
C SER A 40 -11.35 12.07 3.61
N TYR A 41 -10.71 12.60 2.58
CA TYR A 41 -9.25 12.65 2.46
C TYR A 41 -8.61 13.38 3.63
N ILE A 42 -9.19 14.52 4.03
CA ILE A 42 -8.73 15.32 5.16
C ILE A 42 -8.77 14.53 6.47
N ILE A 43 -9.86 13.79 6.71
CA ILE A 43 -9.99 12.96 7.92
C ILE A 43 -8.89 11.91 7.97
N LYS A 44 -8.59 11.25 6.85
CA LYS A 44 -7.48 10.27 6.78
C LYS A 44 -6.14 10.89 7.17
N ILE A 45 -5.85 12.09 6.68
CA ILE A 45 -4.59 12.77 7.01
C ILE A 45 -4.54 13.14 8.50
N TYR A 46 -5.63 13.65 9.08
CA TYR A 46 -5.69 13.95 10.52
C TYR A 46 -5.54 12.68 11.38
N MET A 47 -6.15 11.57 10.96
CA MET A 47 -5.94 10.27 11.63
C MET A 47 -4.46 9.85 11.56
N MET A 48 -3.81 9.95 10.40
CA MET A 48 -2.39 9.63 10.26
C MET A 48 -1.51 10.56 11.11
N ARG A 49 -1.82 11.86 11.14
CA ARG A 49 -1.14 12.81 12.03
C ARG A 49 -1.30 12.44 13.50
N SER A 50 -2.49 11.99 13.91
CA SER A 50 -2.75 11.54 15.29
C SER A 50 -2.01 10.24 15.63
N ILE A 51 -1.83 9.34 14.67
CA ILE A 51 -1.11 8.07 14.85
C ILE A 51 0.40 8.28 14.89
N LEU A 52 0.94 9.09 13.96
CA LEU A 52 2.37 9.35 13.79
C LEU A 52 2.90 10.42 14.75
N GLY A 53 2.02 11.20 15.41
CA GLY A 53 2.36 12.32 16.24
C GLY A 53 3.29 12.01 17.40
N TYR A 54 3.87 13.07 17.99
CA TYR A 54 4.74 12.99 19.16
C TYR A 54 4.09 12.22 20.32
N SER A 55 2.80 12.49 20.60
CA SER A 55 1.96 11.75 21.56
C SER A 55 1.08 10.70 20.89
N GLY A 56 1.43 10.30 19.65
CA GLY A 56 0.64 9.40 18.83
C GLY A 56 0.68 7.94 19.31
N LEU A 57 -0.22 7.16 18.72
CA LEU A 57 -0.38 5.73 19.06
C LEU A 57 0.92 4.95 18.91
N ILE A 58 1.70 5.19 17.84
CA ILE A 58 2.96 4.48 17.60
C ILE A 58 3.96 4.78 18.71
N ASN A 59 4.18 6.05 19.05
CA ASN A 59 5.11 6.43 20.10
C ASN A 59 4.66 5.91 21.48
N LYS A 60 3.34 5.89 21.75
CA LYS A 60 2.81 5.32 22.99
C LYS A 60 3.07 3.81 23.10
N ILE A 61 2.82 3.07 22.02
CA ILE A 61 3.04 1.61 21.99
C ILE A 61 4.53 1.30 22.14
N LEU A 62 5.41 1.97 21.41
CA LEU A 62 6.85 1.76 21.48
C LEU A 62 7.42 2.09 22.86
N LYS A 63 6.90 3.13 23.52
CA LYS A 63 7.27 3.48 24.89
C LYS A 63 6.76 2.44 25.89
N MET A 64 5.54 1.92 25.69
CA MET A 64 4.96 0.89 26.56
C MET A 64 5.70 -0.45 26.46
N LEU A 65 6.26 -0.76 25.27
CA LEU A 65 7.11 -1.93 25.02
C LEU A 65 8.55 -1.74 25.50
N GLY A 66 8.92 -0.58 26.05
CA GLY A 66 10.27 -0.29 26.51
C GLY A 66 11.32 -0.16 25.40
N ILE A 67 10.91 -0.04 24.12
CA ILE A 67 11.79 0.03 22.95
C ILE A 67 12.40 1.43 22.84
N ILE A 68 11.69 2.46 23.26
CA ILE A 68 12.14 3.86 23.21
C ILE A 68 11.90 4.56 24.54
N GLU A 69 12.89 5.39 24.96
CA GLU A 69 12.74 6.25 26.14
C GLU A 69 12.11 7.60 25.78
N LYS A 70 12.47 8.13 24.60
CA LYS A 70 11.96 9.40 24.08
C LYS A 70 11.09 9.18 22.84
N PRO A 71 10.04 9.97 22.64
CA PRO A 71 9.24 9.89 21.42
C PRO A 71 10.08 10.12 20.18
N LEU A 72 9.87 9.31 19.13
CA LEU A 72 10.57 9.45 17.87
C LEU A 72 9.99 10.63 17.08
N GLU A 73 10.82 11.65 16.87
CA GLU A 73 10.48 12.79 15.99
C GLU A 73 10.49 12.41 14.50
N PHE A 74 11.04 11.22 14.19
CA PHE A 74 11.18 10.70 12.82
C PHE A 74 9.85 10.54 12.08
N PHE A 75 8.75 10.36 12.81
CA PHE A 75 7.43 10.09 12.23
C PHE A 75 6.57 11.34 12.01
N LEU A 76 7.02 12.53 12.40
CA LEU A 76 6.26 13.77 12.17
C LEU A 76 7.15 14.92 11.70
N TRP A 77 6.57 15.81 10.91
CA TRP A 77 7.18 17.04 10.42
C TRP A 77 8.39 16.85 9.50
N ASN A 78 8.46 15.71 8.80
CA ASN A 78 9.50 15.46 7.82
C ASN A 78 8.95 14.74 6.56
N GLN A 79 9.80 14.62 5.52
CA GLN A 79 9.45 13.99 4.26
C GLN A 79 9.04 12.51 4.40
N ASN A 80 9.61 11.79 5.37
CA ASN A 80 9.27 10.38 5.62
C ASN A 80 7.82 10.22 6.09
N SER A 81 7.33 11.15 6.92
CA SER A 81 5.94 11.17 7.38
C SER A 81 4.96 11.32 6.23
N VAL A 82 5.29 12.17 5.26
CA VAL A 82 4.50 12.37 4.04
C VAL A 82 4.46 11.09 3.23
N ILE A 83 5.63 10.46 3.01
CA ILE A 83 5.74 9.22 2.24
C ILE A 83 4.92 8.11 2.90
N ILE A 84 5.07 7.90 4.21
CA ILE A 84 4.34 6.86 4.95
C ILE A 84 2.84 7.09 4.87
N THR A 85 2.40 8.34 5.09
CA THR A 85 0.98 8.71 5.02
C THR A 85 0.40 8.45 3.63
N LEU A 86 1.07 8.89 2.58
CA LEU A 86 0.64 8.67 1.20
C LEU A 86 0.62 7.19 0.83
N VAL A 87 1.63 6.42 1.24
CA VAL A 87 1.66 4.98 0.98
C VAL A 87 0.44 4.31 1.61
N ILE A 88 0.15 4.57 2.88
CA ILE A 88 -0.98 3.94 3.58
C ILE A 88 -2.33 4.34 2.94
N ILE A 89 -2.51 5.61 2.60
CA ILE A 89 -3.76 6.12 2.02
C ILE A 89 -3.98 5.58 0.60
N LEU A 90 -2.92 5.46 -0.20
CA LEU A 90 -3.01 5.08 -1.62
C LEU A 90 -2.83 3.57 -1.86
N LEU A 91 -2.38 2.81 -0.85
CA LEU A 91 -2.15 1.37 -0.95
C LEU A 91 -3.35 0.58 -1.53
N PRO A 92 -4.61 0.83 -1.11
CA PRO A 92 -5.77 0.14 -1.67
C PRO A 92 -5.92 0.32 -3.18
N LEU A 93 -5.51 1.48 -3.73
CA LEU A 93 -5.62 1.78 -5.16
C LEU A 93 -4.70 0.92 -6.03
N ILE A 94 -3.62 0.39 -5.48
CA ILE A 94 -2.76 -0.58 -6.17
C ILE A 94 -3.25 -2.01 -5.93
N ILE A 95 -3.72 -2.32 -4.71
CA ILE A 95 -4.17 -3.67 -4.36
C ILE A 95 -5.37 -4.09 -5.18
N ILE A 96 -6.38 -3.22 -5.33
CA ILE A 96 -7.66 -3.55 -5.97
C ILE A 96 -7.48 -3.98 -7.45
N PRO A 97 -6.88 -3.17 -8.35
CA PRO A 97 -6.73 -3.58 -9.74
C PRO A 97 -5.74 -4.74 -9.91
N THR A 98 -4.68 -4.80 -9.08
CA THR A 98 -3.73 -5.91 -9.10
C THR A 98 -4.42 -7.21 -8.67
N PHE A 99 -5.19 -7.18 -7.58
CA PHE A 99 -6.00 -8.32 -7.15
C PHE A 99 -6.97 -8.77 -8.24
N THR A 100 -7.69 -7.84 -8.86
CA THR A 100 -8.67 -8.16 -9.91
C THR A 100 -8.03 -8.85 -11.12
N SER A 101 -6.80 -8.46 -11.49
CA SER A 101 -6.05 -9.13 -12.56
C SER A 101 -5.56 -10.51 -12.14
N LEU A 102 -5.06 -10.66 -10.92
CA LEU A 102 -4.55 -11.92 -10.39
C LEU A 102 -5.67 -12.93 -10.10
N ASP A 103 -6.85 -12.48 -9.66
CA ASP A 103 -7.99 -13.33 -9.32
C ASP A 103 -8.63 -13.98 -10.56
N LYS A 104 -8.45 -13.34 -11.73
CA LYS A 104 -8.91 -13.88 -13.02
C LYS A 104 -8.07 -15.04 -13.56
N ILE A 105 -6.89 -15.30 -13.00
CA ILE A 105 -6.03 -16.39 -13.47
C ILE A 105 -6.60 -17.72 -12.97
N PRO A 106 -7.07 -18.63 -13.86
CA PRO A 106 -7.62 -19.90 -13.44
C PRO A 106 -6.53 -20.80 -12.83
N SER A 107 -6.90 -21.61 -11.84
CA SER A 107 -5.96 -22.52 -11.17
C SER A 107 -5.34 -23.55 -12.13
N ASN A 108 -6.12 -24.00 -13.11
CA ASN A 108 -5.64 -24.98 -14.12
C ASN A 108 -4.43 -24.49 -14.94
N ILE A 109 -4.29 -23.17 -15.19
CA ILE A 109 -3.12 -22.62 -15.88
C ILE A 109 -1.87 -22.74 -15.01
N ILE A 110 -2.02 -22.55 -13.70
CA ILE A 110 -0.89 -22.69 -12.75
C ILE A 110 -0.53 -24.16 -12.58
N GLU A 111 -1.53 -25.04 -12.45
CA GLU A 111 -1.34 -26.49 -12.36
C GLU A 111 -0.65 -27.02 -13.63
N ALA A 112 -1.10 -26.63 -14.81
CA ALA A 112 -0.45 -26.97 -16.06
C ALA A 112 1.01 -26.50 -16.13
N SER A 113 1.35 -25.36 -15.54
CA SER A 113 2.75 -24.93 -15.47
C SER A 113 3.61 -25.85 -14.61
N PHE A 114 3.05 -26.40 -13.54
CA PHE A 114 3.75 -27.37 -12.69
C PHE A 114 3.90 -28.72 -13.39
N ASP A 115 2.88 -29.18 -14.14
CA ASP A 115 2.94 -30.39 -14.95
C ASP A 115 4.02 -30.33 -16.04
N LEU A 116 4.26 -29.11 -16.55
CA LEU A 116 5.37 -28.82 -17.48
C LEU A 116 6.76 -28.69 -16.79
N GLY A 117 6.84 -28.96 -15.47
CA GLY A 117 8.08 -28.95 -14.70
C GLY A 117 8.51 -27.60 -14.16
N CYS A 118 7.66 -26.59 -14.20
CA CYS A 118 7.97 -25.30 -13.59
C CYS A 118 8.06 -25.41 -12.07
N LYS A 119 9.13 -24.84 -11.50
CA LYS A 119 9.21 -24.60 -10.05
C LYS A 119 8.27 -23.45 -9.64
N PRO A 120 7.86 -23.34 -8.36
CA PRO A 120 6.94 -22.27 -7.90
C PRO A 120 7.38 -20.87 -8.28
N PHE A 121 8.67 -20.57 -8.20
CA PHE A 121 9.22 -19.27 -8.60
C PHE A 121 9.16 -19.05 -10.11
N GLN A 122 9.31 -20.10 -10.91
CA GLN A 122 9.20 -20.04 -12.37
C GLN A 122 7.74 -19.83 -12.80
N ALA A 123 6.80 -20.55 -12.18
CA ALA A 123 5.37 -20.33 -12.38
C ALA A 123 4.95 -18.89 -12.02
N PHE A 124 5.47 -18.37 -10.90
CA PHE A 124 5.26 -16.96 -10.52
C PHE A 124 5.80 -16.01 -11.59
N LYS A 125 7.07 -16.16 -11.99
CA LYS A 125 7.76 -15.23 -12.88
C LYS A 125 7.21 -15.26 -14.32
N TYR A 126 6.90 -16.44 -14.84
CA TYR A 126 6.55 -16.62 -16.26
C TYR A 126 5.05 -16.70 -16.53
N VAL A 127 4.23 -17.02 -15.52
CA VAL A 127 2.78 -17.17 -15.68
C VAL A 127 2.03 -16.10 -14.89
N ILE A 128 2.21 -16.07 -13.57
CA ILE A 128 1.38 -15.24 -12.68
C ILE A 128 1.71 -13.76 -12.83
N PHE A 129 2.99 -13.40 -12.80
CA PHE A 129 3.43 -12.02 -12.86
C PHE A 129 3.05 -11.33 -14.18
N PRO A 130 3.29 -11.92 -15.38
CA PRO A 130 2.90 -11.30 -16.64
C PRO A 130 1.38 -11.09 -16.78
N ILE A 131 0.57 -12.05 -16.33
CA ILE A 131 -0.89 -11.95 -16.40
C ILE A 131 -1.42 -10.92 -15.37
N GLY A 132 -0.78 -10.81 -14.20
CA GLY A 132 -1.13 -9.82 -13.18
C GLY A 132 -0.61 -8.40 -13.48
N PHE A 133 0.38 -8.26 -14.35
CA PHE A 133 1.08 -7.01 -14.65
C PHE A 133 0.16 -5.86 -15.12
N PRO A 134 -0.83 -6.06 -15.99
CA PRO A 134 -1.75 -5.01 -16.40
C PRO A 134 -2.48 -4.35 -15.22
N GLY A 135 -2.91 -5.14 -14.22
CA GLY A 135 -3.54 -4.59 -13.03
C GLY A 135 -2.58 -3.76 -12.18
N LEU A 136 -1.33 -4.20 -12.08
CA LEU A 136 -0.28 -3.45 -11.39
C LEU A 136 0.00 -2.11 -12.08
N VAL A 137 0.05 -2.08 -13.40
CA VAL A 137 0.26 -0.85 -14.18
C VAL A 137 -0.88 0.13 -13.95
N VAL A 138 -2.14 -0.32 -14.03
CA VAL A 138 -3.31 0.52 -13.77
C VAL A 138 -3.26 1.11 -12.35
N GLY A 139 -3.01 0.29 -11.33
CA GLY A 139 -2.88 0.76 -9.95
C GLY A 139 -1.74 1.76 -9.78
N SER A 140 -0.60 1.52 -10.44
CA SER A 140 0.56 2.41 -10.39
C SER A 140 0.27 3.78 -11.00
N ILE A 141 -0.46 3.83 -12.10
CA ILE A 141 -0.88 5.09 -12.74
C ILE A 141 -1.77 5.89 -11.80
N PHE A 142 -2.78 5.26 -11.16
CA PHE A 142 -3.64 5.94 -10.19
C PHE A 142 -2.84 6.51 -9.01
N VAL A 143 -1.97 5.70 -8.41
CA VAL A 143 -1.13 6.14 -7.29
C VAL A 143 -0.20 7.27 -7.72
N PHE A 144 0.38 7.20 -8.92
CA PHE A 144 1.28 8.22 -9.43
C PHE A 144 0.57 9.57 -9.62
N ILE A 145 -0.60 9.58 -10.29
CA ILE A 145 -1.37 10.80 -10.55
C ILE A 145 -1.81 11.45 -9.22
N LEU A 146 -2.36 10.64 -8.29
CA LEU A 146 -2.84 11.16 -7.02
C LEU A 146 -1.70 11.64 -6.11
N ALA A 147 -0.57 10.94 -6.09
CA ALA A 147 0.59 11.37 -5.32
C ALA A 147 1.26 12.63 -5.88
N LEU A 148 1.21 12.85 -7.20
CA LEU A 148 1.69 14.11 -7.82
C LEU A 148 0.80 15.29 -7.51
N GLY A 149 -0.51 15.10 -7.52
CA GLY A 149 -1.49 16.17 -7.25
C GLY A 149 -1.69 16.47 -5.77
N ASP A 150 -1.07 15.71 -4.87
CA ASP A 150 -1.29 15.90 -3.45
C ASP A 150 -0.41 17.01 -2.86
N PHE A 151 -1.04 18.11 -2.52
CA PHE A 151 -0.45 19.24 -1.81
C PHE A 151 -0.89 19.30 -0.34
N VAL A 152 -1.94 18.60 0.03
CA VAL A 152 -2.56 18.69 1.37
C VAL A 152 -1.74 17.89 2.40
N THR A 153 -1.30 16.68 2.05
CA THR A 153 -0.50 15.83 2.95
C THR A 153 0.80 16.50 3.36
N PRO A 154 1.62 17.07 2.44
CA PRO A 154 2.83 17.80 2.83
C PRO A 154 2.58 18.96 3.76
N GLN A 155 1.50 19.70 3.57
CA GLN A 155 1.15 20.83 4.43
C GLN A 155 0.76 20.42 5.85
N LEU A 156 0.02 19.31 5.99
CA LEU A 156 -0.53 18.88 7.28
C LEU A 156 0.40 17.95 8.07
N VAL A 157 1.26 17.19 7.40
CA VAL A 157 2.11 16.16 8.02
C VAL A 157 3.60 16.43 7.83
N GLY A 158 3.98 17.08 6.72
CA GLY A 158 5.38 17.27 6.33
C GLY A 158 6.10 18.45 6.99
N GLY A 159 5.35 19.38 7.60
CA GLY A 159 5.94 20.59 8.21
C GLY A 159 6.71 21.46 7.21
N THR A 160 7.77 22.12 7.69
CA THR A 160 8.61 23.01 6.87
C THR A 160 9.54 22.31 5.90
N SER A 161 9.83 21.03 6.13
CA SER A 161 10.75 20.19 5.31
C SER A 161 10.04 19.25 4.34
N GLY A 162 8.72 19.17 4.38
CA GLY A 162 7.92 18.30 3.50
C GLY A 162 7.65 18.94 2.14
N PHE A 163 8.63 18.96 1.24
CA PHE A 163 8.45 19.45 -0.13
C PHE A 163 8.00 18.31 -1.06
N THR A 164 6.93 18.58 -1.84
CA THR A 164 6.50 17.78 -2.99
C THR A 164 6.27 18.68 -4.18
N PHE A 165 6.07 18.11 -5.37
CA PHE A 165 5.79 18.88 -6.60
C PHE A 165 4.55 19.78 -6.51
N GLY A 166 3.64 19.53 -5.57
CA GLY A 166 2.43 20.31 -5.35
C GLY A 166 2.58 21.50 -4.40
N LYS A 167 3.82 21.76 -3.89
CA LYS A 167 4.07 22.87 -2.94
C LYS A 167 5.11 23.84 -3.48
#